data_81638ab56a62e5c064558a2342e0edfa
#
_entry.id   81638ab56a62e5c064558a2342e0edfa
#
_cell.length_a   1.000
_cell.length_b   1.000
_cell.length_c   1.000
_cell.angle_alpha   90.00
_cell.angle_beta   90.00
_cell.angle_gamma   90.00
#
_symmetry.space_group_name_H-M   'P 1'
#
loop_
_entity.id
_entity.type
_entity.pdbx_description
1 polymer ?
#
loop_
_entity_poly.entity_id
_entity_poly.type
_entity_poly.pdbx_seq_one_letter_code
_entity_poly.pdbx_strand_id
1 'polypeptide(L)'
;VVKPQAEAVASLIPSKLGEVMATVQASQATDPRAAGVAYTDAKALKFKADGSNLLEVVARANRILNGNKVPFINRTLAVGSGVAEVFRKNKDLLNVSFSADNGGLLRDATIAKVGGFTVVEEPALPDAFAVFYEKNAFALAVRAADVPAGATFGDSVAQDGFALRHICDYDPTYAEDRSVVDAYFGAAVLDARRATAAGLA
;
A
#
# COMPACT_ATOMS: atom_id res chain seq x y z
N VAL A 1 -3.61 -16.85 23.63
CA VAL A 1 -2.20 -16.44 23.51
C VAL A 1 -1.79 -16.31 22.04
N VAL A 2 -2.15 -17.25 21.17
CA VAL A 2 -1.71 -17.30 19.75
C VAL A 2 -2.32 -16.16 18.89
N LYS A 3 -3.59 -15.79 19.12
CA LYS A 3 -4.29 -14.78 18.32
C LYS A 3 -3.56 -13.41 18.29
N PRO A 4 -3.21 -12.78 19.42
CA PRO A 4 -2.51 -11.50 19.42
C PRO A 4 -1.11 -11.59 18.80
N GLN A 5 -0.42 -12.74 18.90
CA GLN A 5 0.88 -12.95 18.24
C GLN A 5 0.72 -12.99 16.72
N ALA A 6 -0.29 -13.70 16.21
CA ALA A 6 -0.58 -13.76 14.78
C ALA A 6 -0.99 -12.39 14.22
N GLU A 7 -1.81 -11.63 14.95
CA GLU A 7 -2.20 -10.25 14.58
C GLU A 7 -0.98 -9.32 14.53
N ALA A 8 -0.05 -9.44 15.49
CA ALA A 8 1.18 -8.66 15.50
C ALA A 8 2.07 -8.96 14.27
N VAL A 9 2.26 -10.24 13.93
CA VAL A 9 3.03 -10.62 12.74
C VAL A 9 2.32 -10.18 11.45
N ALA A 10 0.99 -10.34 11.37
CA ALA A 10 0.21 -9.93 10.22
C ALA A 10 0.27 -8.42 9.96
N SER A 11 0.37 -7.59 11.00
CA SER A 11 0.49 -6.14 10.87
C SER A 11 1.84 -5.67 10.33
N LEU A 12 2.89 -6.48 10.42
CA LEU A 12 4.21 -6.15 9.88
C LEU A 12 4.27 -6.23 8.35
N ILE A 13 3.42 -7.06 7.74
CA ILE A 13 3.40 -7.27 6.28
C ILE A 13 2.96 -5.98 5.54
N PRO A 14 1.81 -5.35 5.86
CA PRO A 14 1.43 -4.07 5.27
C PRO A 14 2.45 -2.96 5.59
N SER A 15 3.00 -2.91 6.81
CA SER A 15 4.03 -1.93 7.17
C SER A 15 5.25 -2.03 6.27
N LYS A 16 5.71 -3.25 5.98
CA LYS A 16 6.84 -3.47 5.06
C LYS A 16 6.52 -3.08 3.63
N LEU A 17 5.31 -3.37 3.16
CA LEU A 17 4.85 -2.95 1.85
C LEU A 17 4.77 -1.41 1.77
N GLY A 18 4.25 -0.74 2.80
CA GLY A 18 4.20 0.72 2.92
C GLY A 18 5.58 1.37 2.86
N GLU A 19 6.59 0.81 3.56
CA GLU A 19 7.98 1.25 3.45
C GLU A 19 8.50 1.18 2.01
N VAL A 20 8.26 0.05 1.33
CA VAL A 20 8.69 -0.14 -0.06
C VAL A 20 7.96 0.82 -1.00
N MET A 21 6.66 1.05 -0.81
CA MET A 21 5.89 2.03 -1.57
C MET A 21 6.43 3.45 -1.38
N ALA A 22 6.84 3.82 -0.17
CA ALA A 22 7.43 5.12 0.13
C ALA A 22 8.79 5.35 -0.56
N THR A 23 9.51 4.30 -0.94
CA THR A 23 10.79 4.42 -1.68
C THR A 23 10.61 4.73 -3.17
N VAL A 24 9.41 4.63 -3.73
CA VAL A 24 9.15 4.82 -5.17
C VAL A 24 9.68 6.17 -5.66
N GLN A 25 9.50 7.23 -4.90
CA GLN A 25 9.97 8.57 -5.28
C GLN A 25 11.50 8.64 -5.37
N ALA A 26 12.22 7.95 -4.49
CA ALA A 26 13.68 7.90 -4.51
C ALA A 26 14.20 7.05 -5.68
N SER A 27 13.57 5.90 -5.95
CA SER A 27 13.97 5.00 -7.04
C SER A 27 13.70 5.61 -8.42
N GLN A 28 12.65 6.40 -8.57
CA GLN A 28 12.35 7.12 -9.81
C GLN A 28 13.42 8.14 -10.18
N ALA A 29 14.06 8.76 -9.19
CA ALA A 29 15.12 9.74 -9.43
C ALA A 29 16.41 9.11 -9.96
N THR A 30 16.60 7.81 -9.80
CA THR A 30 17.82 7.07 -10.13
C THR A 30 17.67 6.10 -11.31
N ASP A 31 16.46 5.81 -11.79
CA ASP A 31 16.26 4.91 -12.92
C ASP A 31 16.57 5.64 -14.27
N PRO A 32 17.65 5.27 -14.97
CA PRO A 32 18.01 5.88 -16.25
C PRO A 32 16.96 5.63 -17.35
N ARG A 33 16.09 4.62 -17.22
CA ARG A 33 14.98 4.36 -18.14
C ARG A 33 13.83 5.36 -17.95
N ALA A 34 13.78 6.00 -16.79
CA ALA A 34 12.87 7.08 -16.48
C ALA A 34 13.31 8.42 -17.12
N ALA A 35 14.52 8.52 -17.61
CA ALA A 35 15.11 9.76 -18.14
C ALA A 35 14.45 10.31 -19.42
N GLY A 36 13.56 9.56 -20.06
CA GLY A 36 12.83 10.00 -21.26
C GLY A 36 11.49 10.68 -21.01
N VAL A 37 10.99 10.70 -19.78
CA VAL A 37 9.75 11.39 -19.40
C VAL A 37 10.10 12.39 -18.33
N ALA A 38 9.64 13.63 -18.44
CA ALA A 38 9.97 14.72 -17.53
C ALA A 38 9.49 14.41 -16.09
N TYR A 39 10.28 13.61 -15.34
CA TYR A 39 10.07 13.26 -13.94
C TYR A 39 10.17 14.45 -12.98
N THR A 40 10.60 15.60 -13.46
CA THR A 40 10.48 16.87 -12.76
C THR A 40 9.05 17.16 -12.32
N ASP A 41 8.06 16.69 -13.07
CA ASP A 41 6.65 16.84 -12.70
C ASP A 41 6.20 15.86 -11.58
N ALA A 42 6.80 14.68 -11.44
CA ALA A 42 6.46 13.73 -10.39
C ALA A 42 6.87 14.25 -8.99
N LYS A 43 8.03 14.93 -8.89
CA LYS A 43 8.43 15.62 -7.64
C LYS A 43 7.51 16.77 -7.26
N ALA A 44 6.72 17.27 -8.21
CA ALA A 44 5.79 18.38 -8.04
C ALA A 44 4.34 17.94 -7.77
N LEU A 45 4.05 16.62 -7.76
CA LEU A 45 2.71 16.14 -7.41
C LEU A 45 2.48 16.34 -5.91
N LYS A 46 1.75 17.38 -5.58
CA LYS A 46 1.37 17.70 -4.21
C LYS A 46 -0.11 18.02 -4.13
N PHE A 47 -0.78 17.36 -3.20
CA PHE A 47 -2.14 17.71 -2.82
C PHE A 47 -2.12 18.93 -1.91
N LYS A 48 -2.99 19.89 -2.16
CA LYS A 48 -3.20 20.98 -1.23
C LYS A 48 -4.12 20.51 -0.09
N ALA A 49 -3.88 20.99 1.12
CA ALA A 49 -4.67 20.63 2.29
C ALA A 49 -6.17 20.98 2.17
N ASP A 50 -6.54 21.96 1.34
CA ASP A 50 -7.91 22.33 1.03
C ASP A 50 -8.58 21.44 -0.03
N GLY A 51 -7.84 20.54 -0.67
CA GLY A 51 -8.32 19.64 -1.72
C GLY A 51 -8.63 20.30 -3.06
N SER A 52 -8.37 21.59 -3.23
CA SER A 52 -8.74 22.36 -4.43
C SER A 52 -8.09 21.86 -5.72
N ASN A 53 -6.95 21.18 -5.63
CA ASN A 53 -6.21 20.68 -6.79
C ASN A 53 -6.25 19.15 -6.93
N LEU A 54 -7.12 18.47 -6.19
CA LEU A 54 -7.15 17.00 -6.12
C LEU A 54 -7.30 16.36 -7.51
N LEU A 55 -8.28 16.79 -8.29
CA LEU A 55 -8.54 16.24 -9.63
C LEU A 55 -7.40 16.55 -10.60
N GLU A 56 -6.75 17.72 -10.45
CA GLU A 56 -5.57 18.07 -11.25
C GLU A 56 -4.40 17.14 -10.97
N VAL A 57 -4.11 16.83 -9.71
CA VAL A 57 -3.05 15.89 -9.31
C VAL A 57 -3.33 14.50 -9.85
N VAL A 58 -4.58 14.02 -9.73
CA VAL A 58 -4.99 12.72 -10.29
C VAL A 58 -4.83 12.69 -11.82
N ALA A 59 -5.24 13.75 -12.51
CA ALA A 59 -5.09 13.85 -13.97
C ALA A 59 -3.61 13.87 -14.40
N ARG A 60 -2.75 14.57 -13.66
CA ARG A 60 -1.29 14.58 -13.89
C ARG A 60 -0.67 13.22 -13.65
N ALA A 61 -1.05 12.51 -12.58
CA ALA A 61 -0.59 11.14 -12.32
C ALA A 61 -0.97 10.20 -13.46
N ASN A 62 -2.21 10.29 -13.97
CA ASN A 62 -2.63 9.55 -15.16
C ASN A 62 -1.77 9.87 -16.38
N ARG A 63 -1.46 11.15 -16.64
CA ARG A 63 -0.59 11.56 -17.76
C ARG A 63 0.80 10.95 -17.65
N ILE A 64 1.39 10.91 -16.44
CA ILE A 64 2.71 10.30 -16.20
C ILE A 64 2.67 8.80 -16.50
N LEU A 65 1.70 8.08 -15.96
CA LEU A 65 1.56 6.64 -16.19
C LEU A 65 1.30 6.33 -17.67
N ASN A 66 0.51 7.16 -18.36
CA ASN A 66 0.27 7.01 -19.81
C ASN A 66 1.54 7.27 -20.63
N GLY A 67 2.34 8.28 -20.26
CA GLY A 67 3.63 8.55 -20.86
C GLY A 67 4.58 7.35 -20.74
N ASN A 68 4.50 6.64 -19.64
CA ASN A 68 5.23 5.38 -19.39
C ASN A 68 4.59 4.15 -20.06
N LYS A 69 3.51 4.32 -20.82
CA LYS A 69 2.77 3.23 -21.50
C LYS A 69 2.20 2.18 -20.54
N VAL A 70 1.83 2.60 -19.31
CA VAL A 70 1.22 1.74 -18.31
C VAL A 70 -0.26 1.53 -18.62
N PRO A 71 -0.78 0.28 -18.61
CA PRO A 71 -2.19 0.00 -18.86
C PRO A 71 -3.14 0.78 -17.94
N PHE A 72 -4.33 1.11 -18.43
CA PHE A 72 -5.38 1.77 -17.62
C PHE A 72 -6.06 0.84 -16.62
N ILE A 73 -5.95 -0.47 -16.84
CA ILE A 73 -6.61 -1.50 -16.04
C ILE A 73 -5.82 -1.71 -14.75
N ASN A 74 -6.53 -1.92 -13.64
CA ASN A 74 -5.93 -2.23 -12.33
C ASN A 74 -4.99 -1.14 -11.79
N ARG A 75 -5.33 0.12 -12.04
CA ARG A 75 -4.68 1.25 -11.40
C ARG A 75 -5.27 1.49 -10.02
N THR A 76 -4.40 1.61 -9.04
CA THR A 76 -4.75 1.86 -7.64
C THR A 76 -4.06 3.12 -7.16
N LEU A 77 -4.74 3.85 -6.29
CA LEU A 77 -4.19 4.95 -5.53
C LEU A 77 -4.23 4.58 -4.05
N ALA A 78 -3.08 4.26 -3.48
CA ALA A 78 -2.96 4.10 -2.04
C ALA A 78 -2.64 5.44 -1.40
N VAL A 79 -3.38 5.79 -0.36
CA VAL A 79 -3.28 7.08 0.34
C VAL A 79 -3.07 6.87 1.83
N GLY A 80 -2.17 7.67 2.41
CA GLY A 80 -2.06 7.78 3.86
C GLY A 80 -3.24 8.55 4.45
N SER A 81 -3.44 8.46 5.76
CA SER A 81 -4.63 8.98 6.46
C SER A 81 -4.84 10.49 6.26
N GLY A 82 -3.76 11.29 6.23
CA GLY A 82 -3.87 12.74 5.99
C GLY A 82 -4.33 13.08 4.58
N VAL A 83 -3.86 12.34 3.56
CA VAL A 83 -4.33 12.52 2.19
C VAL A 83 -5.79 12.03 2.05
N ALA A 84 -6.15 10.92 2.71
CA ALA A 84 -7.53 10.41 2.72
C ALA A 84 -8.51 11.45 3.30
N GLU A 85 -8.10 12.19 4.33
CA GLU A 85 -8.90 13.29 4.89
C GLU A 85 -9.17 14.38 3.85
N VAL A 86 -8.17 14.75 3.04
CA VAL A 86 -8.33 15.73 1.95
C VAL A 86 -9.35 15.25 0.92
N PHE A 87 -9.33 13.96 0.56
CA PHE A 87 -10.31 13.37 -0.34
C PHE A 87 -11.73 13.45 0.22
N ARG A 88 -11.92 13.13 1.51
CA ARG A 88 -13.22 13.16 2.19
C ARG A 88 -13.79 14.59 2.34
N LYS A 89 -12.93 15.59 2.45
CA LYS A 89 -13.31 17.01 2.56
C LYS A 89 -13.59 17.68 1.21
N ASN A 90 -13.22 17.05 0.10
CA ASN A 90 -13.37 17.66 -1.22
C ASN A 90 -14.83 17.79 -1.61
N LYS A 91 -15.27 19.04 -1.87
CA LYS A 91 -16.66 19.37 -2.18
C LYS A 91 -17.14 18.76 -3.50
N ASP A 92 -16.25 18.63 -4.48
CA ASP A 92 -16.59 18.08 -5.79
C ASP A 92 -16.89 16.58 -5.70
N LEU A 93 -16.17 15.85 -4.83
CA LEU A 93 -16.44 14.43 -4.57
C LEU A 93 -17.67 14.21 -3.68
N LEU A 94 -17.94 15.14 -2.76
CA LEU A 94 -19.13 15.08 -1.89
C LEU A 94 -20.42 15.38 -2.64
N ASN A 95 -20.35 16.09 -3.74
CA ASN A 95 -21.53 16.47 -4.51
C ASN A 95 -22.04 15.26 -5.32
N VAL A 96 -23.17 14.71 -4.89
CA VAL A 96 -23.84 13.54 -5.50
C VAL A 96 -24.14 13.74 -6.99
N SER A 97 -24.33 14.99 -7.42
CA SER A 97 -24.60 15.31 -8.83
C SER A 97 -23.38 15.09 -9.73
N PHE A 98 -22.17 15.12 -9.18
CA PHE A 98 -20.92 14.89 -9.90
C PHE A 98 -20.32 13.49 -9.68
N SER A 99 -20.69 12.82 -8.59
CA SER A 99 -20.27 11.46 -8.32
C SER A 99 -21.35 10.47 -8.72
N ALA A 100 -21.07 9.57 -9.65
CA ALA A 100 -21.99 8.50 -10.03
C ALA A 100 -22.17 7.44 -8.90
N ASP A 101 -21.68 7.68 -7.71
CA ASP A 101 -21.54 6.73 -6.60
C ASP A 101 -22.67 6.80 -5.55
N ASN A 102 -23.87 7.26 -5.93
CA ASN A 102 -25.06 7.30 -5.05
C ASN A 102 -24.82 7.82 -3.61
N GLY A 103 -23.80 8.66 -3.39
CA GLY A 103 -23.49 9.25 -2.10
C GLY A 103 -22.75 8.32 -1.14
N GLY A 104 -22.06 7.28 -1.62
CA GLY A 104 -21.26 6.35 -0.80
C GLY A 104 -20.20 7.07 0.02
N LEU A 105 -19.51 8.06 -0.55
CA LEU A 105 -18.53 8.86 0.18
C LEU A 105 -19.15 9.60 1.37
N LEU A 106 -20.39 10.11 1.21
CA LEU A 106 -21.06 10.87 2.27
C LEU A 106 -21.62 9.95 3.36
N ARG A 107 -22.10 8.75 2.99
CA ARG A 107 -22.69 7.79 3.92
C ARG A 107 -21.66 6.92 4.62
N ASP A 108 -20.72 6.36 3.86
CA ASP A 108 -19.85 5.29 4.33
C ASP A 108 -18.39 5.74 4.46
N ALA A 109 -18.10 7.03 4.14
CA ALA A 109 -16.74 7.59 4.07
C ALA A 109 -15.80 6.82 3.12
N THR A 110 -16.36 6.04 2.20
CA THR A 110 -15.62 5.16 1.29
C THR A 110 -15.34 5.91 -0.01
N ILE A 111 -14.07 5.99 -0.38
CA ILE A 111 -13.62 6.58 -1.64
C ILE A 111 -13.43 5.42 -2.63
N ALA A 112 -14.42 5.17 -3.51
CA ALA A 112 -14.39 4.00 -4.39
C ALA A 112 -13.43 4.18 -5.57
N LYS A 113 -13.69 5.18 -6.43
CA LYS A 113 -12.88 5.45 -7.62
C LYS A 113 -12.80 6.94 -7.91
N VAL A 114 -11.60 7.43 -8.24
CA VAL A 114 -11.37 8.81 -8.66
C VAL A 114 -10.44 8.82 -9.87
N GLY A 115 -10.86 9.42 -10.98
CA GLY A 115 -10.06 9.57 -12.19
C GLY A 115 -9.52 8.26 -12.78
N GLY A 116 -10.24 7.15 -12.61
CA GLY A 116 -9.83 5.83 -13.10
C GLY A 116 -8.98 5.01 -12.13
N PHE A 117 -8.61 5.57 -10.97
CA PHE A 117 -7.92 4.85 -9.89
C PHE A 117 -8.92 4.32 -8.87
N THR A 118 -8.71 3.09 -8.41
CA THR A 118 -9.35 2.59 -7.19
C THR A 118 -8.59 3.17 -6.00
N VAL A 119 -9.27 3.91 -5.14
CA VAL A 119 -8.64 4.55 -3.97
C VAL A 119 -8.71 3.62 -2.78
N VAL A 120 -7.57 3.40 -2.14
CA VAL A 120 -7.43 2.57 -0.94
C VAL A 120 -6.69 3.37 0.12
N GLU A 121 -7.28 3.50 1.30
CA GLU A 121 -6.57 4.05 2.46
C GLU A 121 -5.69 2.98 3.07
N GLU A 122 -4.40 3.29 3.21
CA GLU A 122 -3.40 2.38 3.77
C GLU A 122 -2.72 3.05 4.96
N PRO A 123 -3.11 2.68 6.20
CA PRO A 123 -2.55 3.27 7.41
C PRO A 123 -1.05 3.03 7.60
N ALA A 124 -0.47 2.05 6.89
CA ALA A 124 0.96 1.78 6.93
C ALA A 124 1.78 2.80 6.11
N LEU A 125 1.13 3.62 5.27
CA LEU A 125 1.76 4.73 4.57
C LEU A 125 1.90 5.96 5.48
N PRO A 126 2.94 6.80 5.28
CA PRO A 126 3.01 8.10 5.95
C PRO A 126 1.76 8.95 5.65
N ASP A 127 1.27 9.69 6.64
CA ASP A 127 0.03 10.48 6.54
C ASP A 127 -0.03 11.41 5.33
N ALA A 128 1.09 12.07 5.03
CA ALA A 128 1.20 13.03 3.95
C ALA A 128 1.58 12.41 2.59
N PHE A 129 1.50 11.09 2.46
CA PHE A 129 2.00 10.38 1.30
C PHE A 129 0.86 9.65 0.54
N ALA A 130 0.98 9.63 -0.78
CA ALA A 130 0.10 8.87 -1.66
C ALA A 130 0.91 8.28 -2.81
N VAL A 131 0.52 7.10 -3.27
CA VAL A 131 1.16 6.45 -4.41
C VAL A 131 0.12 5.97 -5.42
N PHE A 132 0.29 6.38 -6.66
CA PHE A 132 -0.47 5.93 -7.83
C PHE A 132 0.31 4.80 -8.48
N TYR A 133 -0.29 3.64 -8.62
CA TYR A 133 0.40 2.50 -9.20
C TYR A 133 -0.53 1.58 -9.99
N GLU A 134 0.06 0.77 -10.84
CA GLU A 134 -0.57 -0.36 -11.51
C GLU A 134 -0.17 -1.65 -10.79
N LYS A 135 -1.04 -2.65 -10.77
CA LYS A 135 -0.90 -3.92 -10.03
C LYS A 135 0.51 -4.54 -10.09
N ASN A 136 1.20 -4.44 -11.22
CA ASN A 136 2.53 -5.05 -11.40
C ASN A 136 3.70 -4.11 -11.02
N ALA A 137 3.44 -2.99 -10.35
CA ALA A 137 4.49 -2.09 -9.87
C ALA A 137 5.25 -2.68 -8.69
N PHE A 138 4.55 -3.40 -7.82
CA PHE A 138 5.07 -3.98 -6.59
C PHE A 138 4.86 -5.49 -6.55
N ALA A 139 5.73 -6.19 -5.85
CA ALA A 139 5.55 -7.58 -5.48
C ALA A 139 5.61 -7.71 -3.95
N LEU A 140 4.72 -8.52 -3.42
CA LEU A 140 4.74 -9.01 -2.05
C LEU A 140 4.81 -10.53 -2.12
N ALA A 141 5.78 -11.12 -1.43
CA ALA A 141 5.90 -12.56 -1.26
C ALA A 141 5.80 -12.90 0.23
N VAL A 142 4.95 -13.85 0.56
CA VAL A 142 4.79 -14.36 1.92
C VAL A 142 4.90 -15.88 1.89
N ARG A 143 5.67 -16.44 2.81
CA ARG A 143 5.84 -17.89 2.95
C ARG A 143 5.90 -18.29 4.42
N ALA A 144 5.23 -19.37 4.79
CA ALA A 144 5.47 -20.01 6.09
C ALA A 144 6.84 -20.68 6.09
N ALA A 145 7.53 -20.62 7.21
CA ALA A 145 8.73 -21.40 7.44
C ALA A 145 8.37 -22.89 7.66
N ASP A 146 9.29 -23.80 7.38
CA ASP A 146 9.09 -25.20 7.67
C ASP A 146 9.17 -25.44 9.19
N VAL A 147 8.35 -26.37 9.70
CA VAL A 147 8.38 -26.74 11.12
C VAL A 147 9.65 -27.56 11.41
N PRO A 148 10.48 -27.16 12.41
CA PRO A 148 11.67 -27.93 12.77
C PRO A 148 11.29 -29.30 13.31
N ALA A 149 12.08 -30.33 12.96
CA ALA A 149 11.84 -31.70 13.41
C ALA A 149 11.94 -31.90 14.93
N GLY A 150 12.60 -30.97 15.63
CA GLY A 150 12.75 -30.99 17.10
C GLY A 150 11.67 -30.26 17.87
N ALA A 151 10.71 -29.61 17.20
CA ALA A 151 9.63 -28.88 17.87
C ALA A 151 8.64 -29.89 18.49
N THR A 152 8.21 -29.63 19.74
CA THR A 152 7.24 -30.46 20.44
C THR A 152 5.87 -30.41 19.74
N PHE A 153 5.48 -29.20 19.25
CA PHE A 153 4.30 -28.97 18.43
C PHE A 153 4.59 -27.87 17.44
N GLY A 154 4.18 -28.04 16.21
CA GLY A 154 4.27 -26.99 15.19
C GLY A 154 3.30 -27.23 14.05
N ASP A 155 2.74 -26.14 13.55
CA ASP A 155 1.86 -26.16 12.39
C ASP A 155 2.09 -24.91 11.53
N SER A 156 1.81 -25.03 10.25
CA SER A 156 1.92 -23.92 9.30
C SER A 156 0.64 -23.81 8.47
N VAL A 157 0.11 -22.60 8.39
CA VAL A 157 -1.11 -22.30 7.63
C VAL A 157 -0.81 -21.26 6.57
N ALA A 158 -1.26 -21.51 5.35
CA ALA A 158 -1.24 -20.55 4.25
C ALA A 158 -2.66 -20.37 3.71
N GLN A 159 -3.17 -19.16 3.77
CA GLN A 159 -4.51 -18.80 3.30
C GLN A 159 -4.52 -17.37 2.76
N ASP A 160 -5.20 -17.15 1.63
CA ASP A 160 -5.44 -15.83 1.01
C ASP A 160 -4.17 -14.98 0.79
N GLY A 161 -3.04 -15.64 0.50
CA GLY A 161 -1.76 -14.96 0.29
C GLY A 161 -0.97 -14.66 1.57
N PHE A 162 -1.50 -15.01 2.73
CA PHE A 162 -0.81 -14.98 4.02
C PHE A 162 -0.34 -16.36 4.41
N ALA A 163 0.83 -16.45 5.03
CA ALA A 163 1.36 -17.71 5.53
C ALA A 163 2.03 -17.46 6.87
N LEU A 164 1.65 -18.24 7.87
CA LEU A 164 2.15 -18.16 9.24
C LEU A 164 2.55 -19.56 9.71
N ARG A 165 3.60 -19.63 10.51
CA ARG A 165 3.98 -20.81 11.26
C ARG A 165 3.81 -20.54 12.75
N HIS A 166 3.28 -21.51 13.47
CA HIS A 166 3.20 -21.52 14.92
C HIS A 166 4.00 -22.70 15.46
N ILE A 167 4.85 -22.46 16.45
CA ILE A 167 5.63 -23.48 17.15
C ILE A 167 5.41 -23.32 18.64
N CYS A 168 5.18 -24.44 19.31
CA CYS A 168 5.23 -24.53 20.77
C CYS A 168 6.35 -25.49 21.15
N ASP A 169 7.20 -25.06 22.08
CA ASP A 169 8.30 -25.86 22.58
C ASP A 169 8.59 -25.50 24.04
N TYR A 170 9.12 -26.47 24.81
CA TYR A 170 9.57 -26.25 26.16
C TYR A 170 10.97 -25.67 26.18
N ASP A 171 11.17 -24.54 26.84
CA ASP A 171 12.49 -23.94 27.05
C ASP A 171 13.06 -24.35 28.41
N PRO A 172 14.06 -25.25 28.43
CA PRO A 172 14.64 -25.74 29.67
C PRO A 172 15.45 -24.67 30.42
N THR A 173 15.83 -23.57 29.75
CA THR A 173 16.62 -22.50 30.37
C THR A 173 15.80 -21.70 31.36
N TYR A 174 14.50 -21.48 31.01
CA TYR A 174 13.58 -20.69 31.82
C TYR A 174 12.49 -21.54 32.48
N ALA A 175 12.51 -22.87 32.23
CA ALA A 175 11.51 -23.82 32.72
C ALA A 175 10.06 -23.42 32.37
N GLU A 176 9.84 -22.95 31.14
CA GLU A 176 8.54 -22.49 30.65
C GLU A 176 8.22 -22.97 29.24
N ASP A 177 6.93 -23.01 28.89
CA ASP A 177 6.47 -23.29 27.53
C ASP A 177 6.57 -22.02 26.68
N ARG A 178 7.28 -22.09 25.58
CA ARG A 178 7.46 -20.98 24.64
C ARG A 178 6.56 -21.17 23.41
N SER A 179 5.79 -20.15 23.06
CA SER A 179 4.98 -20.07 21.84
C SER A 179 5.57 -19.02 20.91
N VAL A 180 5.84 -19.40 19.67
CA VAL A 180 6.42 -18.54 18.62
C VAL A 180 5.53 -18.57 17.40
N VAL A 181 5.16 -17.38 16.90
CA VAL A 181 4.51 -17.21 15.61
C VAL A 181 5.43 -16.41 14.70
N ASP A 182 5.70 -16.95 13.54
CA ASP A 182 6.57 -16.29 12.54
C ASP A 182 6.08 -16.47 11.11
N ALA A 183 6.64 -15.65 10.21
CA ALA A 183 6.45 -15.73 8.77
C ALA A 183 7.66 -15.18 8.04
N TYR A 184 7.95 -15.73 6.86
CA TYR A 184 8.87 -15.09 5.92
C TYR A 184 8.08 -14.21 4.96
N PHE A 185 8.42 -12.95 4.88
CA PHE A 185 7.82 -12.04 3.91
C PHE A 185 8.84 -11.05 3.37
N GLY A 186 8.59 -10.59 2.16
CA GLY A 186 9.39 -9.56 1.51
C GLY A 186 8.57 -8.80 0.50
N ALA A 187 8.84 -7.51 0.37
CA ALA A 187 8.26 -6.65 -0.64
C ALA A 187 9.36 -6.01 -1.48
N ALA A 188 9.06 -5.79 -2.75
CA ALA A 188 9.99 -5.15 -3.68
C ALA A 188 9.25 -4.32 -4.73
N VAL A 189 9.91 -3.27 -5.24
CA VAL A 189 9.48 -2.56 -6.44
C VAL A 189 9.93 -3.37 -7.66
N LEU A 190 8.98 -3.83 -8.48
CA LEU A 190 9.28 -4.57 -9.72
C LEU A 190 9.55 -3.63 -10.88
N ASP A 191 8.71 -2.61 -11.05
CA ASP A 191 8.86 -1.64 -12.13
C ASP A 191 8.45 -0.23 -11.64
N ALA A 192 9.46 0.59 -11.36
CA ALA A 192 9.27 1.96 -10.89
C ALA A 192 8.52 2.86 -11.88
N ARG A 193 8.50 2.52 -13.19
CA ARG A 193 7.75 3.28 -14.21
C ARG A 193 6.25 3.13 -14.07
N ARG A 194 5.79 2.07 -13.38
CA ARG A 194 4.38 1.75 -13.13
C ARG A 194 3.82 2.39 -11.87
N ALA A 195 4.64 3.18 -11.19
CA ALA A 195 4.22 3.90 -9.99
C ALA A 195 4.67 5.36 -10.03
N THR A 196 3.92 6.24 -9.40
CA THR A 196 4.30 7.63 -9.16
C THR A 196 3.77 8.07 -7.80
N ALA A 197 4.58 8.82 -7.07
CA ALA A 197 4.22 9.28 -5.73
C ALA A 197 3.72 10.72 -5.75
N ALA A 198 2.85 11.04 -4.81
CA ALA A 198 2.40 12.40 -4.50
C ALA A 198 2.50 12.64 -3.00
N GLY A 199 2.74 13.90 -2.60
CA GLY A 199 2.77 14.32 -1.21
C GLY A 199 1.64 15.28 -0.88
N LEU A 200 1.42 15.53 0.40
CA LEU A 200 0.61 16.66 0.90
C LEU A 200 1.49 17.90 0.99
N ALA A 201 0.97 19.06 0.57
CA ALA A 201 1.68 20.33 0.64
C ALA A 201 1.47 21.02 1.99
#